data_53bdf7f3482015cac2340b97be8fa3e3
#
_entry.id   53bdf7f3482015cac2340b97be8fa3e3
#
_cell.length_a   1.000
_cell.length_b   1.000
_cell.length_c   1.000
_cell.angle_alpha   90.00
_cell.angle_beta   90.00
_cell.angle_gamma   90.00
#
_symmetry.space_group_name_H-M   'P 1'
#
loop_
_entity.id
_entity.type
_entity.pdbx_description
1 polymer ?
#
loop_
_entity_poly.entity_id
_entity_poly.type
_entity_poly.pdbx_seq_one_letter_code
_entity_poly.pdbx_strand_id
1 'polypeptide(L)'
;MKRSVLTLLLFCLIFSFANAQDPIWKLKRYEAMVGFGPSFFFGDVGGFSQTKNLLGFRDLTLMQTRFNFNANMKYRIAQQFNIRFSLTSGFFHATDQRGSNENRGFESSTIFVEPALIGEFYFIKNKAENSYLFTKGQNTGFIGLLKSLDFYVFSGIGGLGYSVRGNSVMEKYIVNPGGFTAVIPVGVGSTLIYSPNFNFGLELTGRYSFSDNLDGYTSQYSSSNDVYYFLNFTITYKLKSGPNGWPSFR
;
A
#
# COMPACT_ATOMS: atom_id res chain seq x y z
N MET A 1 -13.73 18.01 -41.61
CA MET A 1 -12.96 16.79 -41.41
C MET A 1 -11.45 16.93 -41.67
N LYS A 2 -10.97 17.42 -42.81
CA LYS A 2 -9.52 17.54 -43.10
C LYS A 2 -8.72 18.42 -42.10
N ARG A 3 -9.30 19.52 -41.61
CA ARG A 3 -8.63 20.42 -40.63
C ARG A 3 -8.50 19.79 -39.25
N SER A 4 -9.49 19.02 -38.79
CA SER A 4 -9.47 18.34 -37.48
C SER A 4 -8.45 17.19 -37.43
N VAL A 5 -8.26 16.48 -38.56
CA VAL A 5 -7.25 15.43 -38.68
C VAL A 5 -5.83 16.02 -38.66
N LEU A 6 -5.65 17.18 -39.35
CA LEU A 6 -4.37 17.87 -39.36
C LEU A 6 -3.96 18.41 -37.96
N THR A 7 -4.94 18.94 -37.21
CA THR A 7 -4.71 19.41 -35.81
C THR A 7 -4.36 18.24 -34.88
N LEU A 8 -5.02 17.08 -35.04
CA LEU A 8 -4.72 15.88 -34.23
C LEU A 8 -3.33 15.33 -34.59
N LEU A 9 -2.94 15.31 -35.85
CA LEU A 9 -1.60 14.92 -36.29
C LEU A 9 -0.50 15.85 -35.76
N LEU A 10 -0.75 17.17 -35.79
CA LEU A 10 0.18 18.16 -35.23
C LEU A 10 0.32 18.00 -33.70
N PHE A 11 -0.78 17.70 -33.01
CA PHE A 11 -0.78 17.43 -31.56
C PHE A 11 0.02 16.17 -31.22
N CYS A 12 -0.14 15.09 -31.99
CA CYS A 12 0.67 13.87 -31.83
C CYS A 12 2.16 14.09 -32.15
N LEU A 13 2.51 14.93 -33.13
CA LEU A 13 3.90 15.26 -33.49
C LEU A 13 4.58 16.06 -32.36
N ILE A 14 3.91 17.00 -31.70
CA ILE A 14 4.45 17.79 -30.60
C ILE A 14 4.84 16.90 -29.40
N PHE A 15 4.08 15.82 -29.13
CA PHE A 15 4.42 14.86 -28.07
C PHE A 15 5.62 13.98 -28.41
N SER A 16 5.98 13.81 -29.68
CA SER A 16 7.09 12.96 -30.10
C SER A 16 8.47 13.63 -29.93
N PHE A 17 8.56 14.95 -29.85
CA PHE A 17 9.84 15.67 -29.74
C PHE A 17 10.31 15.96 -28.30
N ALA A 18 9.57 15.53 -27.28
CA ALA A 18 9.87 15.86 -25.87
C ALA A 18 10.96 14.97 -25.21
N ASN A 19 11.63 14.07 -25.94
CA ASN A 19 12.56 13.08 -25.37
C ASN A 19 14.01 13.19 -25.87
N ALA A 20 14.58 14.38 -25.90
CA ALA A 20 15.93 14.60 -26.47
C ALA A 20 17.10 14.35 -25.49
N GLN A 21 16.85 14.07 -24.20
CA GLN A 21 17.88 13.67 -23.23
C GLN A 21 17.37 12.51 -22.39
N ASP A 22 18.19 11.46 -22.25
CA ASP A 22 17.86 10.34 -21.37
C ASP A 22 17.87 10.82 -19.92
N PRO A 23 16.69 10.90 -19.30
CA PRO A 23 16.59 11.44 -17.94
C PRO A 23 17.30 10.47 -16.96
N ILE A 24 17.97 11.07 -15.94
CA ILE A 24 18.77 10.36 -14.92
C ILE A 24 18.00 9.21 -14.26
N TRP A 25 16.68 9.31 -14.14
CA TRP A 25 15.84 8.26 -13.56
C TRP A 25 15.89 6.94 -14.35
N LYS A 26 16.22 6.94 -15.63
CA LYS A 26 16.38 5.73 -16.44
C LYS A 26 17.56 4.88 -16.00
N LEU A 27 18.54 5.46 -15.32
CA LEU A 27 19.68 4.75 -14.76
C LEU A 27 19.35 3.93 -13.50
N LYS A 28 18.22 4.23 -12.85
CA LYS A 28 17.78 3.56 -11.61
C LYS A 28 16.28 3.27 -11.68
N ARG A 29 15.91 2.34 -12.57
CA ARG A 29 14.49 1.98 -12.78
C ARG A 29 13.95 0.99 -11.75
N TYR A 30 14.86 0.21 -11.15
CA TYR A 30 14.47 -0.82 -10.20
C TYR A 30 14.69 -0.35 -8.78
N GLU A 31 13.71 -0.60 -7.92
CA GLU A 31 13.77 -0.27 -6.51
C GLU A 31 13.29 -1.48 -5.70
N ALA A 32 14.09 -1.91 -4.74
CA ALA A 32 13.68 -2.88 -3.73
C ALA A 32 13.20 -2.11 -2.49
N MET A 33 12.01 -2.41 -2.01
CA MET A 33 11.43 -1.74 -0.84
C MET A 33 10.98 -2.79 0.16
N VAL A 34 11.31 -2.56 1.42
CA VAL A 34 10.74 -3.29 2.55
C VAL A 34 9.97 -2.34 3.44
N GLY A 35 8.92 -2.83 4.04
CA GLY A 35 8.10 -2.05 4.96
C GLY A 35 7.61 -2.88 6.11
N PHE A 36 7.31 -2.22 7.21
CA PHE A 36 6.69 -2.81 8.39
C PHE A 36 5.82 -1.78 9.09
N GLY A 37 4.82 -2.25 9.78
CA GLY A 37 3.95 -1.36 10.53
C GLY A 37 2.73 -2.04 11.12
N PRO A 38 1.88 -1.25 11.81
CA PRO A 38 0.64 -1.75 12.37
C PRO A 38 -0.37 -2.13 11.27
N SER A 39 -1.13 -3.19 11.57
CA SER A 39 -2.30 -3.63 10.83
C SER A 39 -3.55 -3.43 11.68
N PHE A 40 -4.58 -2.85 11.07
CA PHE A 40 -5.88 -2.59 11.67
C PHE A 40 -6.92 -3.36 10.86
N PHE A 41 -7.71 -4.17 11.53
CA PHE A 41 -8.71 -5.02 10.90
C PHE A 41 -10.12 -4.61 11.34
N PHE A 42 -11.06 -4.65 10.41
CA PHE A 42 -12.46 -4.30 10.62
C PHE A 42 -13.34 -5.37 9.98
N GLY A 43 -13.88 -6.24 10.81
CA GLY A 43 -14.78 -7.32 10.46
C GLY A 43 -16.00 -7.37 11.38
N ASP A 44 -16.69 -8.47 11.39
CA ASP A 44 -17.90 -8.70 12.18
C ASP A 44 -17.63 -8.95 13.67
N VAL A 45 -16.41 -9.35 14.01
CA VAL A 45 -15.95 -9.53 15.40
C VAL A 45 -15.32 -8.23 15.89
N GLY A 46 -15.83 -7.70 17.00
CA GLY A 46 -15.32 -6.49 17.66
C GLY A 46 -15.72 -5.17 17.00
N GLY A 47 -16.63 -5.21 16.02
CA GLY A 47 -17.10 -4.03 15.31
C GLY A 47 -18.23 -3.27 16.02
N PHE A 48 -18.28 -1.95 15.81
CA PHE A 48 -19.45 -1.13 16.15
C PHE A 48 -20.45 -1.13 14.98
N SER A 49 -21.74 -0.94 15.30
CA SER A 49 -22.79 -0.85 14.28
C SER A 49 -22.43 0.14 13.17
N GLN A 50 -22.57 -0.29 11.90
CA GLN A 50 -22.20 0.45 10.69
C GLN A 50 -22.80 1.86 10.60
N THR A 51 -24.02 2.09 11.10
CA THR A 51 -24.69 3.39 11.09
C THR A 51 -23.95 4.48 11.87
N LYS A 52 -23.04 4.11 12.78
CA LYS A 52 -22.26 5.05 13.61
C LYS A 52 -20.77 5.07 13.29
N ASN A 53 -20.30 4.23 12.35
CA ASN A 53 -18.87 3.98 12.13
C ASN A 53 -18.55 3.75 10.66
N LEU A 54 -18.85 4.74 9.81
CA LEU A 54 -18.79 4.63 8.34
C LEU A 54 -17.41 4.20 7.78
N LEU A 55 -16.31 4.49 8.48
CA LEU A 55 -14.93 4.16 8.06
C LEU A 55 -14.18 3.29 9.07
N GLY A 56 -14.86 2.71 10.05
CA GLY A 56 -14.24 1.86 11.04
C GLY A 56 -13.32 2.56 12.05
N PHE A 57 -13.21 3.89 12.05
CA PHE A 57 -12.26 4.60 12.93
C PHE A 57 -12.53 4.43 14.43
N ARG A 58 -13.74 4.09 14.83
CA ARG A 58 -14.07 3.79 16.24
C ARG A 58 -13.53 2.43 16.69
N ASP A 59 -13.32 1.53 15.73
CA ASP A 59 -12.83 0.18 16.01
C ASP A 59 -11.30 0.16 16.15
N LEU A 60 -10.61 1.29 15.88
CA LEU A 60 -9.19 1.44 16.10
C LEU A 60 -8.85 1.32 17.58
N THR A 61 -8.37 0.15 18.00
CA THR A 61 -7.89 -0.09 19.36
C THR A 61 -6.50 -0.69 19.32
N LEU A 62 -5.67 -0.32 20.30
CA LEU A 62 -4.34 -0.93 20.46
C LEU A 62 -4.42 -2.44 20.73
N MET A 63 -5.51 -2.91 21.33
CA MET A 63 -5.71 -4.34 21.62
C MET A 63 -5.89 -5.18 20.34
N GLN A 64 -6.51 -4.61 19.31
CA GLN A 64 -6.73 -5.27 18.01
C GLN A 64 -5.60 -5.01 17.01
N THR A 65 -4.71 -4.05 17.31
CA THR A 65 -3.58 -3.75 16.45
C THR A 65 -2.57 -4.88 16.44
N ARG A 66 -2.19 -5.33 15.25
CA ARG A 66 -1.12 -6.31 15.01
C ARG A 66 -0.11 -5.71 14.04
N PHE A 67 0.87 -6.50 13.63
CA PHE A 67 1.94 -6.04 12.74
C PHE A 67 1.88 -6.77 11.41
N ASN A 68 2.31 -6.06 10.38
CA ASN A 68 2.55 -6.62 9.07
C ASN A 68 3.96 -6.29 8.58
N PHE A 69 4.42 -7.10 7.66
CA PHE A 69 5.68 -6.97 6.96
C PHE A 69 5.40 -7.00 5.47
N ASN A 70 6.04 -6.13 4.68
CA ASN A 70 5.95 -6.21 3.24
C ASN A 70 7.32 -6.13 2.57
N ALA A 71 7.47 -6.88 1.49
CA ALA A 71 8.60 -6.83 0.59
C ALA A 71 8.08 -6.48 -0.82
N ASN A 72 8.73 -5.52 -1.46
CA ASN A 72 8.25 -4.99 -2.72
C ASN A 72 9.39 -4.83 -3.72
N MET A 73 9.08 -5.08 -4.99
CA MET A 73 9.94 -4.76 -6.11
C MET A 73 9.21 -3.77 -7.00
N LYS A 74 9.79 -2.59 -7.17
CA LYS A 74 9.25 -1.53 -8.01
C LYS A 74 10.00 -1.42 -9.31
N TYR A 75 9.26 -1.17 -10.38
CA TYR A 75 9.81 -0.83 -11.69
C TYR A 75 9.24 0.49 -12.16
N ARG A 76 10.12 1.44 -12.46
CA ARG A 76 9.75 2.76 -12.95
C ARG A 76 9.52 2.74 -14.46
N ILE A 77 8.26 2.90 -14.87
CA ILE A 77 7.86 2.97 -16.29
C ILE A 77 8.11 4.38 -16.83
N ALA A 78 7.69 5.38 -16.06
CA ALA A 78 7.83 6.80 -16.39
C ALA A 78 8.27 7.59 -15.15
N GLN A 79 8.60 8.86 -15.31
CA GLN A 79 9.06 9.70 -14.20
C GLN A 79 8.06 9.73 -13.03
N GLN A 80 6.77 9.70 -13.31
CA GLN A 80 5.68 9.77 -12.35
C GLN A 80 4.95 8.44 -12.12
N PHE A 81 5.29 7.37 -12.89
CA PHE A 81 4.58 6.09 -12.82
C PHE A 81 5.52 4.94 -12.51
N ASN A 82 5.19 4.20 -11.48
CA ASN A 82 5.83 2.93 -11.14
C ASN A 82 4.80 1.80 -11.17
N ILE A 83 5.28 0.59 -11.50
CA ILE A 83 4.60 -0.66 -11.17
C ILE A 83 5.35 -1.31 -10.02
N ARG A 84 4.61 -1.89 -9.08
CA ARG A 84 5.15 -2.56 -7.91
C ARG A 84 4.53 -3.94 -7.77
N PHE A 85 5.36 -4.97 -7.67
CA PHE A 85 4.97 -6.24 -7.11
C PHE A 85 5.18 -6.19 -5.59
N SER A 86 4.16 -6.51 -4.82
CA SER A 86 4.14 -6.48 -3.35
C SER A 86 3.83 -7.86 -2.81
N LEU A 87 4.56 -8.28 -1.79
CA LEU A 87 4.25 -9.44 -0.97
C LEU A 87 4.13 -8.96 0.47
N THR A 88 2.93 -9.02 1.04
CA THR A 88 2.67 -8.62 2.42
C THR A 88 2.29 -9.83 3.24
N SER A 89 2.80 -9.94 4.46
CA SER A 89 2.41 -10.96 5.43
C SER A 89 2.24 -10.33 6.81
N GLY A 90 1.34 -10.84 7.61
CA GLY A 90 1.08 -10.29 8.93
C GLY A 90 -0.04 -11.01 9.66
N PHE A 91 -0.54 -10.31 10.67
CA PHE A 91 -1.55 -10.81 11.57
C PHE A 91 -2.70 -9.82 11.67
N PHE A 92 -3.92 -10.35 11.77
CA PHE A 92 -5.10 -9.62 12.24
C PHE A 92 -5.54 -10.18 13.57
N HIS A 93 -6.22 -9.36 14.33
CA HIS A 93 -6.83 -9.76 15.58
C HIS A 93 -8.15 -9.02 15.72
N ALA A 94 -9.19 -9.75 16.09
CA ALA A 94 -10.52 -9.22 16.33
C ALA A 94 -11.03 -9.76 17.67
N THR A 95 -11.67 -8.89 18.47
CA THR A 95 -12.21 -9.27 19.78
C THR A 95 -13.47 -8.47 20.10
N ASP A 96 -14.48 -9.14 20.65
CA ASP A 96 -15.74 -8.55 21.09
C ASP A 96 -15.64 -7.83 22.46
N GLN A 97 -14.47 -7.77 23.09
CA GLN A 97 -14.29 -7.07 24.39
C GLN A 97 -14.70 -5.60 24.34
N ARG A 98 -14.82 -5.04 23.14
CA ARG A 98 -15.38 -3.72 22.85
C ARG A 98 -16.22 -3.81 21.57
N GLY A 99 -17.37 -3.19 21.56
CA GLY A 99 -18.20 -3.17 20.37
C GLY A 99 -19.68 -3.33 20.71
N SER A 100 -20.48 -3.57 19.69
CA SER A 100 -21.92 -3.76 19.86
C SER A 100 -22.29 -5.12 20.48
N ASN A 101 -21.37 -6.07 20.50
CA ASN A 101 -21.60 -7.49 20.85
C ASN A 101 -20.68 -8.00 21.99
N GLU A 102 -20.38 -7.16 22.99
CA GLU A 102 -19.47 -7.51 24.11
C GLU A 102 -19.86 -8.82 24.81
N ASN A 103 -21.15 -9.13 24.91
CA ASN A 103 -21.65 -10.35 25.57
C ASN A 103 -21.40 -11.64 24.79
N ARG A 104 -21.00 -11.56 23.51
CA ARG A 104 -20.73 -12.71 22.66
C ARG A 104 -19.39 -13.36 22.98
N GLY A 105 -18.39 -12.55 23.35
CA GLY A 105 -17.08 -13.02 23.80
C GLY A 105 -16.23 -13.69 22.71
N PHE A 106 -16.44 -13.36 21.45
CA PHE A 106 -15.64 -13.89 20.35
C PHE A 106 -14.29 -13.22 20.29
N GLU A 107 -13.28 -14.02 19.96
CA GLU A 107 -11.92 -13.57 19.72
C GLU A 107 -11.28 -14.41 18.62
N SER A 108 -10.69 -13.76 17.63
CA SER A 108 -10.01 -14.42 16.53
C SER A 108 -8.63 -13.82 16.26
N SER A 109 -7.76 -14.66 15.75
CA SER A 109 -6.44 -14.30 15.25
C SER A 109 -6.25 -14.89 13.87
N THR A 110 -5.93 -14.05 12.89
CA THR A 110 -5.76 -14.44 11.51
C THR A 110 -4.34 -14.17 11.07
N ILE A 111 -3.68 -15.16 10.49
CA ILE A 111 -2.42 -15.01 9.76
C ILE A 111 -2.74 -14.91 8.27
N PHE A 112 -2.04 -14.02 7.56
CA PHE A 112 -2.28 -13.83 6.14
C PHE A 112 -1.01 -13.64 5.33
N VAL A 113 -1.12 -13.93 4.03
CA VAL A 113 -0.13 -13.63 2.98
C VAL A 113 -0.86 -13.04 1.79
N GLU A 114 -0.41 -11.88 1.32
CA GLU A 114 -1.04 -11.09 0.27
C GLU A 114 -0.02 -10.73 -0.82
N PRO A 115 0.06 -11.47 -1.94
CA PRO A 115 0.68 -10.98 -3.17
C PRO A 115 -0.23 -9.96 -3.87
N ALA A 116 0.33 -8.85 -4.37
CA ALA A 116 -0.40 -7.81 -5.09
C ALA A 116 0.44 -7.16 -6.19
N LEU A 117 -0.24 -6.74 -7.27
CA LEU A 117 0.32 -5.90 -8.30
C LEU A 117 -0.30 -4.50 -8.18
N ILE A 118 0.55 -3.48 -8.03
CA ILE A 118 0.17 -2.13 -7.65
C ILE A 118 0.75 -1.14 -8.64
N GLY A 119 -0.09 -0.19 -9.11
CA GLY A 119 0.33 0.98 -9.85
C GLY A 119 0.48 2.18 -8.92
N GLU A 120 1.60 2.90 -9.02
CA GLU A 120 1.87 4.12 -8.24
C GLU A 120 1.91 5.33 -9.15
N PHE A 121 1.27 6.42 -8.74
CA PHE A 121 1.33 7.72 -9.40
C PHE A 121 1.84 8.78 -8.46
N TYR A 122 2.98 9.37 -8.81
CA TYR A 122 3.63 10.45 -8.07
C TYR A 122 3.08 11.79 -8.54
N PHE A 123 2.25 12.43 -7.73
CA PHE A 123 1.70 13.76 -8.03
C PHE A 123 2.63 14.90 -7.56
N ILE A 124 3.47 14.65 -6.55
CA ILE A 124 4.60 15.51 -6.18
C ILE A 124 5.86 14.67 -6.26
N LYS A 125 6.78 15.03 -7.17
CA LYS A 125 8.03 14.32 -7.36
C LYS A 125 9.18 15.31 -7.54
N ASN A 126 10.27 15.05 -6.85
CA ASN A 126 11.53 15.75 -7.04
C ASN A 126 12.10 15.42 -8.43
N LYS A 127 11.95 16.33 -9.38
CA LYS A 127 12.38 16.15 -10.78
C LYS A 127 13.90 16.04 -10.93
N ALA A 128 14.65 16.72 -10.08
CA ALA A 128 16.11 16.75 -10.15
C ALA A 128 16.74 15.47 -9.56
N GLU A 129 16.02 14.71 -8.74
CA GLU A 129 16.45 13.49 -8.03
C GLU A 129 17.78 13.63 -7.24
N ASN A 130 18.27 14.87 -7.09
CA ASN A 130 19.51 15.22 -6.41
C ASN A 130 19.29 16.12 -5.18
N SER A 131 18.04 16.44 -4.85
CA SER A 131 17.70 17.18 -3.63
C SER A 131 17.58 16.20 -2.46
N TYR A 132 18.72 15.87 -1.87
CA TYR A 132 18.78 14.99 -0.69
C TYR A 132 18.63 15.81 0.58
N LEU A 133 18.16 15.17 1.65
CA LEU A 133 17.92 15.80 2.95
C LEU A 133 19.15 16.56 3.49
N PHE A 134 20.35 16.02 3.23
CA PHE A 134 21.62 16.56 3.73
C PHE A 134 22.51 17.17 2.65
N THR A 135 21.96 17.62 1.52
CA THR A 135 22.78 18.29 0.50
C THR A 135 23.32 19.61 1.03
N LYS A 136 24.64 19.76 1.06
CA LYS A 136 25.33 20.99 1.46
C LYS A 136 24.85 22.18 0.61
N GLY A 137 24.46 23.27 1.26
CA GLY A 137 24.09 24.54 0.60
C GLY A 137 22.58 24.73 0.35
N GLN A 138 21.73 23.81 0.71
CA GLN A 138 20.29 24.05 0.74
C GLN A 138 19.84 24.48 2.15
N ASN A 139 18.88 25.43 2.20
CA ASN A 139 18.28 25.88 3.46
C ASN A 139 17.83 24.67 4.28
N THR A 140 18.45 24.47 5.43
CA THR A 140 18.22 23.35 6.37
C THR A 140 16.91 23.49 7.18
N GLY A 141 15.92 24.23 6.67
CA GLY A 141 14.64 24.40 7.33
C GLY A 141 13.56 23.45 6.77
N PHE A 142 12.34 23.65 7.25
CA PHE A 142 11.13 22.94 6.81
C PHE A 142 10.95 22.92 5.28
N ILE A 143 11.33 23.99 4.60
CA ILE A 143 11.30 24.10 3.13
C ILE A 143 12.28 23.11 2.47
N GLY A 144 13.46 22.91 3.05
CA GLY A 144 14.43 21.91 2.55
C GLY A 144 13.91 20.47 2.68
N LEU A 145 13.23 20.17 3.80
CA LEU A 145 12.56 18.89 4.01
C LEU A 145 11.47 18.64 2.95
N LEU A 146 10.60 19.61 2.70
CA LEU A 146 9.53 19.51 1.71
C LEU A 146 10.05 19.26 0.28
N LYS A 147 11.19 19.87 -0.09
CA LYS A 147 11.81 19.63 -1.39
C LYS A 147 12.36 18.21 -1.57
N SER A 148 12.65 17.52 -0.47
CA SER A 148 13.14 16.14 -0.48
C SER A 148 12.04 15.10 -0.35
N LEU A 149 10.77 15.54 -0.25
CA LEU A 149 9.61 14.65 -0.15
C LEU A 149 8.95 14.47 -1.51
N ASP A 150 8.72 13.20 -1.85
CA ASP A 150 7.83 12.79 -2.93
C ASP A 150 6.51 12.30 -2.33
N PHE A 151 5.40 12.59 -3.00
CA PHE A 151 4.07 12.10 -2.60
C PHE A 151 3.42 11.35 -3.75
N TYR A 152 2.78 10.23 -3.45
CA TYR A 152 2.14 9.39 -4.44
C TYR A 152 0.85 8.77 -3.90
N VAL A 153 0.00 8.43 -4.83
CA VAL A 153 -1.17 7.58 -4.63
C VAL A 153 -0.95 6.25 -5.32
N PHE A 154 -1.57 5.22 -4.85
CA PHE A 154 -1.44 3.92 -5.46
C PHE A 154 -2.71 3.09 -5.33
N SER A 155 -2.91 2.22 -6.30
CA SER A 155 -3.97 1.23 -6.29
C SER A 155 -3.54 0.00 -7.07
N GLY A 156 -4.23 -1.12 -6.85
CA GLY A 156 -3.87 -2.37 -7.50
C GLY A 156 -4.88 -3.48 -7.31
N ILE A 157 -4.43 -4.67 -7.62
CA ILE A 157 -5.17 -5.91 -7.40
C ILE A 157 -4.26 -6.92 -6.73
N GLY A 158 -4.81 -7.73 -5.84
CA GLY A 158 -4.06 -8.75 -5.15
C GLY A 158 -4.92 -9.95 -4.79
N GLY A 159 -4.28 -10.94 -4.21
CA GLY A 159 -4.92 -12.09 -3.62
C GLY A 159 -4.49 -12.20 -2.16
N LEU A 160 -5.39 -12.61 -1.29
CA LEU A 160 -5.16 -12.78 0.13
C LEU A 160 -5.41 -14.24 0.50
N GLY A 161 -4.36 -14.95 0.86
CA GLY A 161 -4.48 -16.26 1.54
C GLY A 161 -4.46 -16.03 3.04
N TYR A 162 -5.38 -16.63 3.76
CA TYR A 162 -5.52 -16.43 5.20
C TYR A 162 -5.88 -17.71 5.95
N SER A 163 -5.54 -17.74 7.24
CA SER A 163 -5.92 -18.82 8.17
C SER A 163 -6.32 -18.22 9.50
N VAL A 164 -7.48 -18.60 10.00
CA VAL A 164 -8.13 -18.05 11.19
C VAL A 164 -8.09 -19.08 12.33
N ARG A 165 -7.85 -18.59 13.55
CA ARG A 165 -7.99 -19.33 14.79
C ARG A 165 -8.86 -18.53 15.75
N GLY A 166 -9.95 -19.13 16.23
CA GLY A 166 -10.83 -18.55 17.23
C GLY A 166 -10.51 -19.04 18.64
N ASN A 167 -11.05 -18.34 19.63
CA ASN A 167 -11.08 -18.84 21.01
C ASN A 167 -12.10 -20.01 21.14
N SER A 168 -12.12 -20.69 22.30
CA SER A 168 -13.00 -21.86 22.54
C SER A 168 -14.49 -21.58 22.37
N VAL A 169 -14.93 -20.33 22.56
CA VAL A 169 -16.32 -19.91 22.36
C VAL A 169 -16.64 -19.77 20.89
N MET A 170 -15.74 -19.18 20.12
CA MET A 170 -15.90 -18.88 18.71
C MET A 170 -15.62 -20.11 17.82
N GLU A 171 -14.78 -21.04 18.24
CA GLU A 171 -14.33 -22.19 17.45
C GLU A 171 -15.50 -23.00 16.88
N LYS A 172 -16.62 -23.08 17.63
CA LYS A 172 -17.86 -23.77 17.19
C LYS A 172 -18.60 -23.06 16.06
N TYR A 173 -18.30 -21.79 15.83
CA TYR A 173 -18.96 -20.92 14.83
C TYR A 173 -18.08 -20.67 13.61
N ILE A 174 -16.82 -21.07 13.63
CA ILE A 174 -15.92 -20.95 12.47
C ILE A 174 -16.34 -21.98 11.43
N VAL A 175 -16.90 -21.50 10.32
CA VAL A 175 -17.30 -22.36 9.20
C VAL A 175 -16.09 -22.72 8.34
N ASN A 176 -15.21 -21.75 8.08
CA ASN A 176 -13.99 -21.92 7.28
C ASN A 176 -12.78 -21.36 8.04
N PRO A 177 -11.86 -22.21 8.52
CA PRO A 177 -10.68 -21.77 9.27
C PRO A 177 -9.61 -21.13 8.39
N GLY A 178 -9.86 -20.96 7.10
CA GLY A 178 -8.95 -20.31 6.16
C GLY A 178 -9.49 -20.33 4.75
N GLY A 179 -8.89 -19.50 3.90
CA GLY A 179 -9.33 -19.38 2.52
C GLY A 179 -8.41 -18.51 1.68
N PHE A 180 -8.87 -18.25 0.47
CA PHE A 180 -8.25 -17.33 -0.46
C PHE A 180 -9.30 -16.37 -1.02
N THR A 181 -8.97 -15.09 -1.09
CA THR A 181 -9.87 -14.06 -1.63
C THR A 181 -9.09 -13.03 -2.44
N ALA A 182 -9.79 -12.34 -3.35
CA ALA A 182 -9.23 -11.18 -4.03
C ALA A 182 -9.27 -9.96 -3.13
N VAL A 183 -8.34 -9.01 -3.34
CA VAL A 183 -8.27 -7.74 -2.61
C VAL A 183 -7.94 -6.59 -3.55
N ILE A 184 -8.44 -5.41 -3.21
CA ILE A 184 -8.11 -4.15 -3.89
C ILE A 184 -7.39 -3.26 -2.88
N PRO A 185 -6.05 -3.12 -2.96
CA PRO A 185 -5.30 -2.14 -2.20
C PRO A 185 -5.48 -0.75 -2.82
N VAL A 186 -5.71 0.26 -1.97
CA VAL A 186 -5.71 1.69 -2.33
C VAL A 186 -4.99 2.45 -1.24
N GLY A 187 -4.11 3.38 -1.58
CA GLY A 187 -3.38 4.10 -0.56
C GLY A 187 -2.67 5.34 -1.03
N VAL A 188 -2.06 5.98 -0.05
CA VAL A 188 -1.22 7.17 -0.24
C VAL A 188 0.12 6.91 0.43
N GLY A 189 1.16 7.47 -0.16
CA GLY A 189 2.50 7.33 0.40
C GLY A 189 3.30 8.62 0.26
N SER A 190 4.26 8.76 1.15
CA SER A 190 5.31 9.77 1.07
C SER A 190 6.67 9.11 1.13
N THR A 191 7.61 9.65 0.36
CA THR A 191 8.99 9.15 0.34
C THR A 191 9.95 10.29 0.56
N LEU A 192 10.80 10.17 1.57
CA LEU A 192 11.89 11.08 1.87
C LEU A 192 13.15 10.60 1.17
N ILE A 193 13.70 11.41 0.27
CA ILE A 193 14.95 11.12 -0.44
C ILE A 193 16.12 11.41 0.50
N TYR A 194 16.62 10.37 1.13
CA TYR A 194 17.73 10.47 2.11
C TYR A 194 19.10 10.51 1.44
N SER A 195 19.30 9.63 0.45
CA SER A 195 20.55 9.53 -0.29
C SER A 195 20.32 9.09 -1.74
N PRO A 196 21.35 9.08 -2.60
CA PRO A 196 21.22 8.61 -3.99
C PRO A 196 20.63 7.19 -4.14
N ASN A 197 20.83 6.36 -3.13
CA ASN A 197 20.44 4.95 -3.18
C ASN A 197 19.35 4.58 -2.16
N PHE A 198 19.18 5.35 -1.08
CA PHE A 198 18.24 5.03 -0.01
C PHE A 198 17.18 6.10 0.16
N ASN A 199 15.94 5.68 0.26
CA ASN A 199 14.80 6.50 0.62
C ASN A 199 14.08 5.87 1.81
N PHE A 200 13.51 6.73 2.66
CA PHE A 200 12.60 6.33 3.73
C PHE A 200 11.19 6.80 3.36
N GLY A 201 10.18 6.09 3.79
CA GLY A 201 8.80 6.46 3.47
C GLY A 201 7.80 6.06 4.53
N LEU A 202 6.60 6.58 4.34
CA LEU A 202 5.41 6.24 5.12
C LEU A 202 4.28 5.99 4.14
N GLU A 203 3.60 4.84 4.27
CA GLU A 203 2.45 4.47 3.46
C GLU A 203 1.24 4.20 4.34
N LEU A 204 0.11 4.82 4.01
CA LEU A 204 -1.20 4.48 4.54
C LEU A 204 -2.00 3.79 3.45
N THR A 205 -2.44 2.57 3.73
CA THR A 205 -3.16 1.75 2.75
C THR A 205 -4.44 1.20 3.34
N GLY A 206 -5.56 1.38 2.63
CA GLY A 206 -6.79 0.64 2.84
C GLY A 206 -6.85 -0.54 1.87
N ARG A 207 -7.44 -1.63 2.30
CA ARG A 207 -7.65 -2.84 1.51
C ARG A 207 -9.08 -3.30 1.62
N TYR A 208 -9.73 -3.40 0.49
CA TYR A 208 -11.06 -3.98 0.38
C TYR A 208 -10.93 -5.46 -0.01
N SER A 209 -11.41 -6.34 0.86
CA SER A 209 -11.48 -7.78 0.60
C SER A 209 -12.80 -8.14 -0.08
N PHE A 210 -12.80 -9.16 -0.94
CA PHE A 210 -14.02 -9.74 -1.49
C PHE A 210 -14.55 -10.90 -0.62
N SER A 211 -14.06 -11.03 0.60
CA SER A 211 -14.54 -12.00 1.60
C SER A 211 -15.02 -11.26 2.85
N ASP A 212 -16.03 -11.83 3.48
CA ASP A 212 -16.60 -11.43 4.77
C ASP A 212 -16.27 -12.47 5.85
N ASN A 213 -15.12 -13.14 5.74
CA ASN A 213 -14.76 -14.25 6.63
C ASN A 213 -13.29 -14.20 7.07
N LEU A 214 -12.66 -13.02 7.03
CA LEU A 214 -11.26 -12.88 7.43
C LEU A 214 -11.07 -12.98 8.95
N ASP A 215 -12.12 -12.74 9.73
CA ASP A 215 -12.17 -12.98 11.18
C ASP A 215 -12.72 -14.38 11.54
N GLY A 216 -13.15 -15.15 10.55
CA GLY A 216 -13.70 -16.50 10.73
C GLY A 216 -15.19 -16.55 11.09
N TYR A 217 -15.87 -15.41 11.14
CA TYR A 217 -17.29 -15.32 11.43
C TYR A 217 -17.99 -14.41 10.43
N THR A 218 -19.12 -14.85 9.93
CA THR A 218 -20.01 -14.05 9.08
C THR A 218 -21.35 -13.92 9.77
N SER A 219 -21.74 -12.69 10.08
CA SER A 219 -23.03 -12.39 10.68
C SER A 219 -24.13 -12.51 9.62
N GLN A 220 -25.28 -13.09 9.99
CA GLN A 220 -26.47 -13.09 9.12
C GLN A 220 -26.99 -11.68 8.79
N TYR A 221 -26.54 -10.67 9.51
CA TYR A 221 -26.86 -9.25 9.31
C TYR A 221 -25.73 -8.47 8.64
N SER A 222 -24.58 -9.09 8.37
CA SER A 222 -23.48 -8.48 7.62
C SER A 222 -23.89 -8.29 6.18
N SER A 223 -23.70 -7.08 5.68
CA SER A 223 -23.94 -6.70 4.28
C SER A 223 -22.67 -6.18 3.60
N SER A 224 -21.55 -6.16 4.31
CA SER A 224 -20.31 -5.56 3.86
C SER A 224 -19.14 -6.52 4.02
N ASN A 225 -18.27 -6.55 3.03
CA ASN A 225 -17.04 -7.33 3.10
C ASN A 225 -16.04 -6.71 4.06
N ASP A 226 -15.10 -7.52 4.52
CA ASP A 226 -14.03 -7.11 5.43
C ASP A 226 -13.09 -6.07 4.82
N VAL A 227 -12.71 -5.09 5.62
CA VAL A 227 -11.76 -4.04 5.27
C VAL A 227 -10.64 -4.00 6.30
N TYR A 228 -9.41 -3.73 5.84
CA TYR A 228 -8.28 -3.57 6.73
C TYR A 228 -7.33 -2.47 6.25
N TYR A 229 -6.54 -1.92 7.19
CA TYR A 229 -5.63 -0.83 6.92
C TYR A 229 -4.23 -1.16 7.42
N PHE A 230 -3.24 -0.65 6.70
CA PHE A 230 -1.83 -0.70 7.13
C PHE A 230 -1.26 0.71 7.15
N LEU A 231 -0.48 0.99 8.19
CA LEU A 231 0.38 2.16 8.27
C LEU A 231 1.83 1.68 8.30
N ASN A 232 2.51 1.73 7.17
CA ASN A 232 3.83 1.12 7.02
C ASN A 232 4.93 2.17 6.94
N PHE A 233 5.98 1.99 7.72
CA PHE A 233 7.28 2.61 7.52
C PHE A 233 8.02 1.82 6.45
N THR A 234 8.60 2.50 5.47
CA THR A 234 9.24 1.84 4.34
C THR A 234 10.69 2.31 4.18
N ILE A 235 11.53 1.37 3.76
CA ILE A 235 12.92 1.62 3.37
C ILE A 235 13.05 1.13 1.93
N THR A 236 13.49 2.02 1.04
CA THR A 236 13.65 1.73 -0.38
C THR A 236 15.10 1.85 -0.78
N TYR A 237 15.62 0.83 -1.45
CA TYR A 237 16.95 0.81 -2.07
C TYR A 237 16.82 0.87 -3.58
N LYS A 238 17.48 1.86 -4.21
CA LYS A 238 17.49 2.05 -5.67
C LYS A 238 18.61 1.22 -6.27
N LEU A 239 18.26 0.29 -7.14
CA LEU A 239 19.19 -0.56 -7.89
C LEU A 239 19.67 0.16 -9.15
N LYS A 240 20.96 0.08 -9.45
CA LYS A 240 21.49 0.57 -10.71
C LYS A 240 21.01 -0.32 -11.84
N SER A 241 20.66 0.26 -12.99
CA SER A 241 20.42 -0.51 -14.21
C SER A 241 21.75 -0.79 -14.91
N GLY A 242 22.01 -2.05 -15.20
CA GLY A 242 23.15 -2.46 -16.00
C GLY A 242 23.00 -2.07 -17.48
N PRO A 243 24.03 -2.28 -18.32
CA PRO A 243 24.00 -1.97 -19.76
C PRO A 243 22.86 -2.66 -20.51
N ASN A 244 22.44 -3.84 -20.05
CA ASN A 244 21.34 -4.61 -20.63
C ASN A 244 19.96 -4.22 -20.10
N GLY A 245 19.84 -3.13 -19.33
CA GLY A 245 18.59 -2.68 -18.73
C GLY A 245 18.11 -3.47 -17.49
N TRP A 246 18.84 -4.53 -17.08
CA TRP A 246 18.53 -5.33 -15.89
C TRP A 246 19.15 -4.73 -14.62
N PRO A 247 18.57 -5.02 -13.44
CA PRO A 247 19.12 -4.52 -12.19
C PRO A 247 20.53 -5.11 -11.94
N SER A 248 21.44 -4.24 -11.51
CA SER A 248 22.81 -4.63 -11.12
C SER A 248 22.94 -4.50 -9.60
N PHE A 249 23.42 -5.55 -8.96
CA PHE A 249 23.68 -5.60 -7.51
C PHE A 249 25.15 -5.27 -7.15
N ARG A 250 25.90 -4.69 -8.10
CA ARG A 250 27.29 -4.24 -7.94
C ARG A 250 27.39 -2.76 -7.67
#